data_052b052b649761737f637bae0d8920d3
#
_entry.id   052b052b649761737f637bae0d8920d3
#
_cell.length_a   1.000
_cell.length_b   1.000
_cell.length_c   1.000
_cell.angle_alpha   90.00
_cell.angle_beta   90.00
_cell.angle_gamma   90.00
#
_symmetry.space_group_name_H-M   'P 1'
#
loop_
_entity.id
_entity.type
_entity.pdbx_description
1 polymer ?
#
loop_
_entity_poly.entity_id
_entity_poly.type
_entity_poly.pdbx_seq_one_letter_code
_entity_poly.pdbx_strand_id
1 'polypeptide(L)'
;MIDTLMVHSVSSSTRNNAQKYSHNSIQGHYHSIFDIVYAADTNQIRWSMTVGTLQDPHGVAARYGEGIILKRPILGIGVVLGREGNYLVISDLHIPYHHRDAFDFLWAVYSYYDCIEILNVGDVIDHHAGSYHESEPDALSSEDEYYQSQKYCKELQSIFPEMTITEGNHDKIPKRKLKSVGLPASMAYDYNQMYGLDKGWKWTERHSFDSKGGQPVLVPMVLNKRGRWDKRVHGQ
;
A
#
# COMPACT_ATOMS: atom_id res chain seq x y z
N MET A 1 -6.22 -9.84 -22.02
CA MET A 1 -7.12 -10.60 -21.11
C MET A 1 -6.72 -10.24 -19.69
N ILE A 2 -7.66 -9.81 -18.84
CA ILE A 2 -7.33 -9.46 -17.44
C ILE A 2 -6.87 -10.73 -16.72
N ASP A 3 -5.70 -10.72 -16.13
CA ASP A 3 -5.11 -11.87 -15.45
C ASP A 3 -4.73 -11.61 -13.98
N THR A 4 -4.71 -10.37 -13.54
CA THR A 4 -4.30 -9.99 -12.20
C THR A 4 -5.31 -9.03 -11.55
N LEU A 5 -5.76 -9.39 -10.34
CA LEU A 5 -6.67 -8.62 -9.49
C LEU A 5 -5.92 -7.98 -8.33
N MET A 6 -6.12 -6.69 -8.12
CA MET A 6 -5.60 -5.93 -7.00
C MET A 6 -6.73 -5.51 -6.07
N VAL A 7 -6.63 -5.84 -4.78
CA VAL A 7 -7.62 -5.55 -3.74
C VAL A 7 -6.91 -5.34 -2.41
N HIS A 8 -7.26 -4.29 -1.66
CA HIS A 8 -6.55 -3.95 -0.42
C HIS A 8 -6.54 -5.09 0.61
N SER A 9 -7.70 -5.65 0.92
CA SER A 9 -7.80 -6.73 1.91
C SER A 9 -8.83 -7.75 1.49
N VAL A 10 -8.44 -9.02 1.49
CA VAL A 10 -9.34 -10.14 1.16
C VAL A 10 -9.29 -11.24 2.22
N SER A 11 -8.11 -11.65 2.63
CA SER A 11 -7.91 -12.74 3.60
C SER A 11 -6.55 -12.61 4.25
N SER A 12 -6.46 -12.91 5.53
CA SER A 12 -5.18 -13.02 6.25
C SER A 12 -4.30 -14.19 5.76
N SER A 13 -4.70 -14.90 4.71
CA SER A 13 -3.95 -15.99 4.11
C SER A 13 -3.80 -15.77 2.62
N THR A 14 -2.58 -15.51 2.16
CA THR A 14 -2.23 -15.43 0.74
C THR A 14 -2.58 -16.71 0.00
N ARG A 15 -2.45 -17.87 0.66
CA ARG A 15 -2.84 -19.18 0.12
C ARG A 15 -4.34 -19.25 -0.19
N ASN A 16 -5.20 -18.75 0.72
CA ASN A 16 -6.64 -18.76 0.50
C ASN A 16 -7.01 -17.89 -0.71
N ASN A 17 -6.31 -16.79 -0.94
CA ASN A 17 -6.54 -15.95 -2.11
C ASN A 17 -6.14 -16.67 -3.40
N ALA A 18 -4.97 -17.33 -3.42
CA ALA A 18 -4.52 -18.10 -4.57
C ALA A 18 -5.50 -19.24 -4.94
N GLN A 19 -6.20 -19.80 -3.95
CA GLN A 19 -7.21 -20.84 -4.17
C GLN A 19 -8.59 -20.26 -4.56
N LYS A 20 -8.95 -19.12 -4.00
CA LYS A 20 -10.28 -18.51 -4.15
C LYS A 20 -10.49 -17.85 -5.51
N TYR A 21 -9.47 -17.17 -6.02
CA TYR A 21 -9.59 -16.41 -7.26
C TYR A 21 -9.20 -17.24 -8.47
N SER A 22 -9.91 -17.03 -9.58
CA SER A 22 -9.57 -17.60 -10.89
C SER A 22 -8.44 -16.83 -11.61
N HIS A 23 -7.88 -15.80 -10.95
CA HIS A 23 -6.85 -14.90 -11.47
C HIS A 23 -5.69 -14.81 -10.49
N ASN A 24 -4.54 -14.31 -10.94
CA ASN A 24 -3.51 -13.84 -10.02
C ASN A 24 -4.10 -12.75 -9.11
N SER A 25 -3.56 -12.60 -7.90
CA SER A 25 -4.08 -11.59 -6.97
C SER A 25 -2.97 -10.92 -6.16
N ILE A 26 -3.20 -9.65 -5.86
CA ILE A 26 -2.32 -8.83 -5.05
C ILE A 26 -3.15 -8.21 -3.93
N GLN A 27 -2.63 -8.25 -2.70
CA GLN A 27 -3.22 -7.59 -1.55
C GLN A 27 -2.17 -6.91 -0.66
N GLY A 28 -2.63 -5.95 0.16
CA GLY A 28 -1.89 -5.33 1.26
C GLY A 28 -2.49 -5.63 2.62
N HIS A 29 -2.61 -4.63 3.50
CA HIS A 29 -3.29 -4.65 4.81
C HIS A 29 -2.62 -5.50 5.91
N TYR A 30 -2.05 -6.61 5.57
CA TYR A 30 -1.47 -7.53 6.55
C TYR A 30 0.03 -7.26 6.71
N HIS A 31 0.39 -6.22 7.45
CA HIS A 31 1.75 -5.70 7.59
C HIS A 31 2.81 -6.76 7.99
N SER A 32 2.39 -7.86 8.61
CA SER A 32 3.27 -8.95 9.02
C SER A 32 3.31 -10.14 8.04
N ILE A 33 2.65 -10.01 6.88
CA ILE A 33 2.65 -11.02 5.81
C ILE A 33 3.35 -10.44 4.61
N PHE A 34 4.34 -11.17 4.10
CA PHE A 34 5.14 -10.77 2.96
C PHE A 34 5.53 -12.04 2.21
N ASP A 35 4.62 -12.52 1.36
CA ASP A 35 4.77 -13.81 0.72
C ASP A 35 4.14 -13.87 -0.68
N ILE A 36 4.57 -14.88 -1.44
CA ILE A 36 4.00 -15.27 -2.72
C ILE A 36 3.61 -16.74 -2.62
N VAL A 37 2.37 -17.06 -2.95
CA VAL A 37 1.86 -18.42 -2.95
C VAL A 37 1.34 -18.78 -4.34
N TYR A 38 1.75 -19.93 -4.83
CA TYR A 38 1.28 -20.49 -6.10
C TYR A 38 0.18 -21.52 -5.84
N ALA A 39 -0.83 -21.52 -6.71
CA ALA A 39 -1.87 -22.52 -6.76
C ALA A 39 -2.06 -22.98 -8.22
N ALA A 40 -2.24 -24.26 -8.43
CA ALA A 40 -2.49 -24.83 -9.74
C ALA A 40 -3.85 -25.50 -9.79
N ASP A 41 -4.50 -25.41 -10.94
CA ASP A 41 -5.61 -26.25 -11.34
C ASP A 41 -5.28 -26.97 -12.66
N THR A 42 -6.26 -27.64 -13.25
CA THR A 42 -6.05 -28.41 -14.50
C THR A 42 -5.63 -27.58 -15.71
N ASN A 43 -5.84 -26.25 -15.67
CA ASN A 43 -5.68 -25.36 -16.83
C ASN A 43 -4.55 -24.36 -16.67
N GLN A 44 -4.22 -23.95 -15.43
CA GLN A 44 -3.25 -22.88 -15.22
C GLN A 44 -2.61 -22.90 -13.82
N ILE A 45 -1.45 -22.28 -13.73
CA ILE A 45 -0.82 -21.90 -12.46
C ILE A 45 -1.15 -20.43 -12.20
N ARG A 46 -1.58 -20.15 -11.00
CA ARG A 46 -1.86 -18.79 -10.49
C ARG A 46 -0.97 -18.48 -9.32
N TRP A 47 -0.78 -17.21 -9.07
CA TRP A 47 -0.09 -16.73 -7.88
C TRP A 47 -0.94 -15.73 -7.12
N SER A 48 -0.70 -15.63 -5.83
CA SER A 48 -1.18 -14.56 -4.98
C SER A 48 0.00 -13.96 -4.23
N MET A 49 0.07 -12.64 -4.18
CA MET A 49 1.12 -11.89 -3.50
C MET A 49 0.50 -11.04 -2.41
N THR A 50 1.06 -11.10 -1.20
CA THR A 50 0.81 -10.13 -0.14
C THR A 50 2.06 -9.28 0.01
N VAL A 51 1.93 -7.98 -0.27
CA VAL A 51 3.01 -7.01 -0.12
C VAL A 51 3.02 -6.48 1.31
N GLY A 52 4.21 -6.12 1.80
CA GLY A 52 4.40 -5.59 3.14
C GLY A 52 3.88 -4.16 3.28
N THR A 53 4.40 -3.47 4.26
CA THR A 53 4.07 -2.06 4.55
C THR A 53 5.27 -1.16 4.32
N LEU A 54 5.02 0.13 4.19
CA LEU A 54 6.05 1.18 4.25
C LEU A 54 5.81 2.15 5.42
N GLN A 55 4.89 1.82 6.32
CA GLN A 55 4.72 2.53 7.59
C GLN A 55 5.99 2.40 8.43
N ASP A 56 6.38 3.47 9.15
CA ASP A 56 7.50 3.40 10.08
C ASP A 56 7.16 2.45 11.25
N PRO A 57 7.86 1.33 11.40
CA PRO A 57 7.57 0.36 12.45
C PRO A 57 7.86 0.87 13.87
N HIS A 58 8.58 1.98 13.98
CA HIS A 58 8.90 2.66 15.24
C HIS A 58 8.13 3.97 15.41
N GLY A 59 7.29 4.32 14.43
CA GLY A 59 6.45 5.52 14.45
C GLY A 59 5.32 5.45 15.47
N VAL A 60 4.79 6.60 15.83
CA VAL A 60 3.71 6.73 16.83
C VAL A 60 2.48 5.91 16.40
N ALA A 61 2.09 5.99 15.15
CA ALA A 61 0.93 5.28 14.64
C ALA A 61 1.08 3.75 14.61
N ALA A 62 2.29 3.19 14.74
CA ALA A 62 2.50 1.75 14.82
C ALA A 62 2.35 1.21 16.26
N ARG A 63 2.39 2.07 17.28
CA ARG A 63 2.41 1.65 18.71
C ARG A 63 1.11 1.02 19.17
N TYR A 64 -0.04 1.42 18.61
CA TYR A 64 -1.32 0.81 19.00
C TYR A 64 -1.38 -0.71 18.79
N GLY A 65 -0.53 -1.24 17.92
CA GLY A 65 -0.40 -2.68 17.68
C GLY A 65 0.57 -3.41 18.60
N GLU A 66 1.45 -2.72 19.33
CA GLU A 66 2.53 -3.35 20.11
C GLU A 66 2.03 -4.25 21.24
N GLY A 67 0.87 -3.95 21.83
CA GLY A 67 0.24 -4.78 22.88
C GLY A 67 -0.63 -5.95 22.38
N ILE A 68 -1.01 -5.93 21.11
CA ILE A 68 -2.01 -6.84 20.52
C ILE A 68 -1.40 -7.74 19.45
N ILE A 69 -0.42 -7.23 18.71
CA ILE A 69 0.18 -7.89 17.55
C ILE A 69 1.57 -8.44 17.90
N LEU A 70 1.66 -9.75 18.08
CA LEU A 70 2.93 -10.45 18.32
C LEU A 70 3.88 -10.46 17.11
N LYS A 71 3.42 -10.02 15.94
CA LYS A 71 4.18 -10.06 14.69
C LYS A 71 4.61 -8.67 14.30
N ARG A 72 5.92 -8.51 14.04
CA ARG A 72 6.47 -7.24 13.55
C ARG A 72 6.06 -6.97 12.09
N PRO A 73 5.82 -5.71 11.72
CA PRO A 73 5.64 -5.32 10.34
C PRO A 73 6.87 -5.68 9.49
N ILE A 74 6.63 -6.10 8.26
CA ILE A 74 7.68 -6.37 7.28
C ILE A 74 7.67 -5.21 6.28
N LEU A 75 8.76 -4.43 6.30
CA LEU A 75 8.93 -3.36 5.32
C LEU A 75 9.28 -3.96 3.96
N GLY A 76 8.48 -3.65 2.96
CA GLY A 76 8.72 -4.15 1.62
C GLY A 76 7.58 -3.89 0.65
N ILE A 77 7.86 -4.12 -0.60
CA ILE A 77 6.98 -3.89 -1.75
C ILE A 77 7.05 -5.06 -2.72
N GLY A 78 6.17 -5.07 -3.71
CA GLY A 78 6.17 -6.05 -4.78
C GLY A 78 6.58 -5.44 -6.13
N VAL A 79 7.02 -6.31 -7.03
CA VAL A 79 7.17 -6.01 -8.45
C VAL A 79 6.51 -7.13 -9.23
N VAL A 80 5.76 -6.80 -10.28
CA VAL A 80 5.25 -7.78 -11.24
C VAL A 80 6.03 -7.60 -12.54
N LEU A 81 6.82 -8.61 -12.90
CA LEU A 81 7.65 -8.63 -14.11
C LEU A 81 6.80 -9.10 -15.29
N GLY A 82 6.22 -8.18 -16.02
CA GLY A 82 5.36 -8.45 -17.17
C GLY A 82 6.13 -8.44 -18.50
N ARG A 83 5.56 -9.04 -19.53
CA ARG A 83 6.19 -9.09 -20.86
C ARG A 83 6.25 -7.73 -21.58
N GLU A 84 5.32 -6.85 -21.29
CA GLU A 84 5.20 -5.53 -21.94
C GLU A 84 5.66 -4.39 -21.02
N GLY A 85 6.08 -4.70 -19.80
CA GLY A 85 6.58 -3.75 -18.80
C GLY A 85 6.40 -4.27 -17.39
N ASN A 86 7.16 -3.71 -16.47
CA ASN A 86 7.12 -4.09 -15.07
C ASN A 86 6.26 -3.11 -14.26
N TYR A 87 5.60 -3.62 -13.25
CA TYR A 87 4.69 -2.87 -12.38
C TYR A 87 5.28 -2.83 -10.97
N LEU A 88 5.48 -1.63 -10.42
CA LEU A 88 5.80 -1.47 -9.01
C LEU A 88 4.50 -1.59 -8.20
N VAL A 89 4.48 -2.45 -7.20
CA VAL A 89 3.32 -2.66 -6.33
C VAL A 89 3.66 -2.26 -4.90
N ILE A 90 2.96 -1.26 -4.39
CA ILE A 90 3.13 -0.76 -3.02
C ILE A 90 1.84 -0.88 -2.23
N SER A 91 1.92 -0.83 -0.91
CA SER A 91 0.77 -0.85 -0.01
C SER A 91 1.12 -0.21 1.33
N ASP A 92 0.10 0.17 2.07
CA ASP A 92 0.20 0.48 3.50
C ASP A 92 1.33 1.51 3.79
N LEU A 93 1.30 2.63 3.07
CA LEU A 93 2.19 3.77 3.31
C LEU A 93 1.89 4.47 4.63
N HIS A 94 0.62 4.59 4.96
CA HIS A 94 0.14 5.28 6.17
C HIS A 94 0.71 6.70 6.32
N ILE A 95 0.67 7.49 5.27
CA ILE A 95 1.09 8.90 5.30
C ILE A 95 0.26 9.64 6.37
N PRO A 96 0.87 10.42 7.25
CA PRO A 96 2.26 10.89 7.25
C PRO A 96 3.24 10.01 8.03
N TYR A 97 2.84 8.84 8.51
CA TYR A 97 3.62 7.95 9.37
C TYR A 97 4.44 6.89 8.60
N HIS A 98 4.67 7.11 7.31
CA HIS A 98 5.51 6.26 6.47
C HIS A 98 6.99 6.34 6.90
N HIS A 99 7.75 5.31 6.59
CA HIS A 99 9.20 5.32 6.84
C HIS A 99 9.87 6.45 6.05
N ARG A 100 10.73 7.21 6.70
CA ARG A 100 11.37 8.42 6.13
C ARG A 100 12.17 8.18 4.85
N ASP A 101 12.65 6.96 4.61
CA ASP A 101 13.37 6.59 3.38
C ASP A 101 12.44 5.88 2.36
N ALA A 102 11.13 5.85 2.60
CA ALA A 102 10.18 5.12 1.74
C ALA A 102 10.21 5.62 0.29
N PHE A 103 10.15 6.92 0.08
CA PHE A 103 10.08 7.49 -1.28
C PHE A 103 11.37 7.28 -2.06
N ASP A 104 12.53 7.41 -1.41
CA ASP A 104 13.82 7.08 -2.02
C ASP A 104 13.91 5.60 -2.40
N PHE A 105 13.42 4.73 -1.51
CA PHE A 105 13.37 3.28 -1.76
C PHE A 105 12.44 2.95 -2.93
N LEU A 106 11.26 3.53 -2.98
CA LEU A 106 10.31 3.35 -4.08
C LEU A 106 10.92 3.74 -5.43
N TRP A 107 11.53 4.92 -5.48
CA TRP A 107 12.18 5.39 -6.70
C TRP A 107 13.33 4.49 -7.14
N ALA A 108 14.15 4.03 -6.20
CA ALA A 108 15.25 3.14 -6.50
C ALA A 108 14.78 1.80 -7.08
N VAL A 109 13.73 1.20 -6.49
CA VAL A 109 13.17 -0.06 -7.00
C VAL A 109 12.46 0.14 -8.34
N TYR A 110 11.68 1.23 -8.49
CA TYR A 110 11.04 1.59 -9.75
C TYR A 110 12.04 1.69 -10.90
N SER A 111 13.15 2.39 -10.65
CA SER A 111 14.22 2.56 -11.62
C SER A 111 15.00 1.28 -11.90
N TYR A 112 15.31 0.49 -10.85
CA TYR A 112 16.07 -0.74 -10.99
C TYR A 112 15.35 -1.80 -11.83
N TYR A 113 14.04 -1.93 -11.64
CA TYR A 113 13.22 -2.88 -12.41
C TYR A 113 12.64 -2.29 -13.70
N ASP A 114 13.00 -1.06 -14.05
CA ASP A 114 12.45 -0.35 -15.23
C ASP A 114 10.92 -0.44 -15.29
N CYS A 115 10.30 -0.07 -14.16
CA CYS A 115 8.85 -0.14 -14.03
C CYS A 115 8.18 0.93 -14.89
N ILE A 116 7.05 0.58 -15.51
CA ILE A 116 6.27 1.48 -16.37
C ILE A 116 5.07 2.08 -15.63
N GLU A 117 4.63 1.47 -14.56
CA GLU A 117 3.46 1.89 -13.77
C GLU A 117 3.68 1.57 -12.29
N ILE A 118 3.08 2.39 -11.42
CA ILE A 118 3.00 2.16 -9.99
C ILE A 118 1.56 1.89 -9.58
N LEU A 119 1.36 0.81 -8.84
CA LEU A 119 0.08 0.35 -8.33
C LEU A 119 0.11 0.38 -6.80
N ASN A 120 -0.87 1.02 -6.18
CA ASN A 120 -0.97 1.07 -4.72
C ASN A 120 -2.19 0.27 -4.24
N VAL A 121 -1.94 -0.67 -3.34
CA VAL A 121 -2.96 -1.59 -2.82
C VAL A 121 -3.65 -1.03 -1.56
N GLY A 122 -3.70 0.29 -1.42
CA GLY A 122 -4.47 0.99 -0.38
C GLY A 122 -3.67 1.36 0.86
N ASP A 123 -4.38 1.99 1.80
CA ASP A 123 -3.87 2.61 3.01
C ASP A 123 -2.69 3.57 2.71
N VAL A 124 -2.95 4.46 1.74
CA VAL A 124 -2.04 5.57 1.40
C VAL A 124 -1.94 6.52 2.57
N ILE A 125 -3.08 6.86 3.18
CA ILE A 125 -3.20 7.82 4.28
C ILE A 125 -3.67 7.10 5.53
N ASP A 126 -3.10 7.44 6.67
CA ASP A 126 -3.37 6.74 7.93
C ASP A 126 -4.70 7.16 8.57
N HIS A 127 -5.00 8.45 8.60
CA HIS A 127 -6.14 9.01 9.35
C HIS A 127 -6.18 8.55 10.82
N HIS A 128 -5.01 8.49 11.47
CA HIS A 128 -4.85 7.99 12.84
C HIS A 128 -5.78 8.68 13.83
N ALA A 129 -5.81 10.01 13.82
CA ALA A 129 -6.66 10.81 14.69
C ALA A 129 -8.17 10.55 14.48
N GLY A 130 -8.55 10.08 13.29
CA GLY A 130 -9.93 9.71 12.95
C GLY A 130 -10.23 8.22 13.12
N SER A 131 -9.26 7.40 13.50
CA SER A 131 -9.41 5.94 13.60
C SER A 131 -10.39 5.54 14.71
N TYR A 132 -10.75 4.26 14.74
CA TYR A 132 -11.58 3.68 15.80
C TYR A 132 -10.73 3.05 16.92
N HIS A 133 -9.41 3.10 16.79
CA HIS A 133 -8.46 2.68 17.82
C HIS A 133 -8.23 3.81 18.83
N GLU A 134 -7.69 3.48 19.98
CA GLU A 134 -7.24 4.49 20.93
C GLU A 134 -6.14 5.34 20.30
N SER A 135 -6.30 6.65 20.42
CA SER A 135 -5.30 7.59 19.89
C SER A 135 -4.09 7.64 20.81
N GLU A 136 -2.91 7.53 20.21
CA GLU A 136 -1.65 7.74 20.94
C GLU A 136 -1.54 9.22 21.36
N PRO A 137 -1.21 9.53 22.63
CA PRO A 137 -1.10 10.89 23.11
C PRO A 137 -0.07 11.74 22.36
N ASP A 138 0.97 11.11 21.82
CA ASP A 138 2.04 11.75 21.08
C ASP A 138 1.75 11.85 19.56
N ALA A 139 0.60 11.34 19.11
CA ALA A 139 0.20 11.44 17.71
C ALA A 139 -0.14 12.89 17.32
N LEU A 140 -0.08 13.17 16.03
CA LEU A 140 -0.48 14.46 15.47
C LEU A 140 -1.96 14.72 15.75
N SER A 141 -2.31 16.00 15.92
CA SER A 141 -3.71 16.42 15.87
C SER A 141 -4.31 16.06 14.51
N SER A 142 -5.64 15.95 14.42
CA SER A 142 -6.32 15.72 13.13
C SER A 142 -5.95 16.76 12.07
N GLU A 143 -5.76 18.01 12.49
CA GLU A 143 -5.39 19.11 11.60
C GLU A 143 -3.95 18.98 11.11
N ASP A 144 -3.01 18.73 12.02
CA ASP A 144 -1.61 18.55 11.67
C ASP A 144 -1.39 17.31 10.79
N GLU A 145 -2.08 16.21 11.12
CA GLU A 145 -2.05 14.99 10.30
C GLU A 145 -2.54 15.25 8.88
N TYR A 146 -3.63 16.01 8.75
CA TYR A 146 -4.19 16.40 7.46
C TYR A 146 -3.20 17.22 6.61
N TYR A 147 -2.62 18.28 7.17
CA TYR A 147 -1.67 19.13 6.45
C TYR A 147 -0.36 18.38 6.11
N GLN A 148 0.13 17.55 7.01
CA GLN A 148 1.30 16.71 6.72
C GLN A 148 1.00 15.69 5.64
N SER A 149 -0.19 15.10 5.66
CA SER A 149 -0.63 14.18 4.60
C SER A 149 -0.70 14.87 3.25
N GLN A 150 -1.24 16.09 3.17
CA GLN A 150 -1.21 16.85 1.92
C GLN A 150 0.20 17.08 1.40
N LYS A 151 1.12 17.47 2.29
CA LYS A 151 2.52 17.72 1.94
C LYS A 151 3.17 16.48 1.35
N TYR A 152 3.09 15.34 2.04
CA TYR A 152 3.75 14.11 1.61
C TYR A 152 3.07 13.45 0.40
N CYS A 153 1.76 13.55 0.28
CA CYS A 153 1.07 13.08 -0.92
C CYS A 153 1.49 13.88 -2.16
N LYS A 154 1.65 15.21 -2.05
CA LYS A 154 2.18 16.04 -3.15
C LYS A 154 3.63 15.71 -3.48
N GLU A 155 4.46 15.45 -2.46
CA GLU A 155 5.84 15.01 -2.66
C GLU A 155 5.88 13.67 -3.41
N LEU A 156 5.09 12.68 -2.98
CA LEU A 156 5.00 11.40 -3.65
C LEU A 156 4.44 11.54 -5.08
N GLN A 157 3.43 12.41 -5.30
CA GLN A 157 2.90 12.66 -6.63
C GLN A 157 3.91 13.35 -7.55
N SER A 158 4.81 14.17 -7.01
CA SER A 158 5.89 14.77 -7.82
C SER A 158 6.89 13.72 -8.32
N ILE A 159 7.06 12.62 -7.59
CA ILE A 159 7.91 11.48 -7.99
C ILE A 159 7.14 10.54 -8.93
N PHE A 160 5.88 10.26 -8.61
CA PHE A 160 4.98 9.38 -9.37
C PHE A 160 3.70 10.13 -9.74
N PRO A 161 3.73 10.90 -10.84
CA PRO A 161 2.59 11.73 -11.27
C PRO A 161 1.32 10.93 -11.57
N GLU A 162 1.47 9.69 -12.00
CA GLU A 162 0.37 8.76 -12.26
C GLU A 162 0.47 7.56 -11.35
N MET A 163 -0.65 7.15 -10.76
CA MET A 163 -0.75 5.99 -9.86
C MET A 163 -2.17 5.45 -9.87
N THR A 164 -2.31 4.13 -9.94
CA THR A 164 -3.60 3.47 -9.71
C THR A 164 -3.66 2.95 -8.28
N ILE A 165 -4.70 3.34 -7.54
CA ILE A 165 -4.82 3.11 -6.09
C ILE A 165 -6.13 2.35 -5.82
N THR A 166 -6.07 1.24 -5.07
CA THR A 166 -7.27 0.64 -4.47
C THR A 166 -7.48 1.20 -3.07
N GLU A 167 -8.72 1.62 -2.76
CA GLU A 167 -9.03 2.21 -1.46
C GLU A 167 -8.83 1.20 -0.32
N GLY A 168 -7.99 1.55 0.64
CA GLY A 168 -7.80 0.82 1.89
C GLY A 168 -8.87 1.12 2.94
N ASN A 169 -8.77 0.47 4.09
CA ASN A 169 -9.69 0.74 5.19
C ASN A 169 -9.38 2.07 5.91
N HIS A 170 -8.12 2.49 5.96
CA HIS A 170 -7.72 3.80 6.47
C HIS A 170 -8.15 4.93 5.53
N ASP A 171 -7.93 4.78 4.23
CA ASP A 171 -8.38 5.76 3.25
C ASP A 171 -9.89 6.05 3.36
N LYS A 172 -10.69 5.02 3.70
CA LYS A 172 -12.15 5.13 3.84
C LYS A 172 -12.63 5.78 5.15
N ILE A 173 -11.74 6.07 6.12
CA ILE A 173 -12.15 6.62 7.43
C ILE A 173 -12.97 7.90 7.29
N PRO A 174 -12.62 8.93 6.49
CA PRO A 174 -13.45 10.13 6.35
C PRO A 174 -14.87 9.83 5.89
N LYS A 175 -15.03 8.99 4.88
CA LYS A 175 -16.35 8.58 4.36
C LYS A 175 -17.16 7.79 5.41
N ARG A 176 -16.49 6.94 6.19
CA ARG A 176 -17.13 6.17 7.28
C ARG A 176 -17.56 7.05 8.44
N LYS A 177 -16.76 8.06 8.80
CA LYS A 177 -17.13 9.04 9.86
C LYS A 177 -18.35 9.85 9.47
N LEU A 178 -18.46 10.33 8.23
CA LEU A 178 -19.68 10.99 7.74
C LEU A 178 -20.90 10.10 7.91
N LYS A 179 -20.81 8.85 7.49
CA LYS A 179 -21.91 7.89 7.64
C LYS A 179 -22.28 7.65 9.12
N SER A 180 -21.31 7.62 10.03
CA SER A 180 -21.57 7.37 11.45
C SER A 180 -22.36 8.49 12.12
N VAL A 181 -22.32 9.71 11.58
CA VAL A 181 -23.13 10.87 12.06
C VAL A 181 -24.35 11.13 11.16
N GLY A 182 -24.72 10.16 10.32
CA GLY A 182 -25.93 10.27 9.48
C GLY A 182 -25.76 11.10 8.21
N LEU A 183 -24.55 11.49 7.85
CA LEU A 183 -24.27 12.25 6.63
C LEU A 183 -23.91 11.30 5.46
N PRO A 184 -24.36 11.62 4.23
CA PRO A 184 -24.02 10.80 3.08
C PRO A 184 -22.52 10.89 2.73
N ALA A 185 -21.93 9.77 2.35
CA ALA A 185 -20.51 9.72 1.97
C ALA A 185 -20.17 10.62 0.76
N SER A 186 -21.16 10.95 -0.06
CA SER A 186 -21.02 11.89 -1.19
C SER A 186 -20.73 13.34 -0.78
N MET A 187 -20.85 13.68 0.50
CA MET A 187 -20.42 14.99 1.02
C MET A 187 -18.90 15.07 1.23
N ALA A 188 -18.20 13.95 1.28
CA ALA A 188 -16.75 13.98 1.28
C ALA A 188 -16.23 14.45 -0.09
N TYR A 189 -15.20 15.28 -0.07
CA TYR A 189 -14.41 15.50 -1.29
C TYR A 189 -13.84 14.17 -1.79
N ASP A 190 -13.58 14.07 -3.10
CA ASP A 190 -12.73 13.00 -3.58
C ASP A 190 -11.29 13.14 -3.01
N TYR A 191 -10.52 12.07 -3.05
CA TYR A 191 -9.20 12.06 -2.41
C TYR A 191 -8.24 13.08 -3.03
N ASN A 192 -8.28 13.27 -4.36
CA ASN A 192 -7.42 14.22 -5.03
C ASN A 192 -7.76 15.66 -4.60
N GLN A 193 -9.04 16.00 -4.51
CA GLN A 193 -9.48 17.31 -3.98
C GLN A 193 -9.10 17.47 -2.51
N MET A 194 -9.31 16.44 -1.68
CA MET A 194 -9.01 16.47 -0.24
C MET A 194 -7.54 16.74 0.01
N TYR A 195 -6.65 16.12 -0.75
CA TYR A 195 -5.20 16.27 -0.54
C TYR A 195 -4.53 17.24 -1.52
N GLY A 196 -5.30 17.93 -2.36
CA GLY A 196 -4.80 18.91 -3.32
C GLY A 196 -3.88 18.30 -4.36
N LEU A 197 -4.27 17.14 -4.89
CA LEU A 197 -3.52 16.35 -5.87
C LEU A 197 -4.07 16.57 -7.27
N ASP A 198 -3.21 16.32 -8.27
CA ASP A 198 -3.59 16.32 -9.67
C ASP A 198 -4.34 15.04 -10.05
N LYS A 199 -4.98 15.05 -11.23
CA LYS A 199 -5.84 13.96 -11.71
C LYS A 199 -5.10 12.65 -12.06
N GLY A 200 -3.77 12.62 -12.01
CA GLY A 200 -2.98 11.43 -12.34
C GLY A 200 -3.16 10.27 -11.39
N TRP A 201 -3.57 10.54 -10.14
CA TRP A 201 -3.90 9.49 -9.19
C TRP A 201 -5.35 9.04 -9.34
N LYS A 202 -5.54 7.74 -9.61
CA LYS A 202 -6.85 7.12 -9.87
C LYS A 202 -7.23 6.20 -8.71
N TRP A 203 -8.30 6.55 -7.98
CA TRP A 203 -8.81 5.79 -6.84
C TRP A 203 -9.95 4.89 -7.24
N THR A 204 -9.93 3.63 -6.79
CA THR A 204 -10.94 2.62 -7.08
C THR A 204 -11.08 1.64 -5.92
N GLU A 205 -12.21 0.94 -5.83
CA GLU A 205 -12.36 -0.13 -4.83
C GLU A 205 -11.57 -1.39 -5.18
N ARG A 206 -11.43 -1.66 -6.47
CA ARG A 206 -10.71 -2.82 -7.04
C ARG A 206 -10.10 -2.41 -8.36
N HIS A 207 -8.96 -2.97 -8.65
CA HIS A 207 -8.33 -2.80 -9.95
C HIS A 207 -7.96 -4.16 -10.54
N SER A 208 -8.12 -4.30 -11.84
CA SER A 208 -7.71 -5.49 -12.57
C SER A 208 -6.96 -5.08 -13.82
N PHE A 209 -5.83 -5.70 -14.05
CA PHE A 209 -4.98 -5.40 -15.19
C PHE A 209 -4.47 -6.68 -15.85
N ASP A 210 -3.93 -6.57 -17.04
CA ASP A 210 -3.31 -7.68 -17.76
C ASP A 210 -1.79 -7.59 -17.61
N SER A 211 -1.24 -8.39 -16.70
CA SER A 211 0.21 -8.47 -16.48
C SER A 211 0.95 -9.24 -17.60
N LYS A 212 0.22 -9.72 -18.62
CA LYS A 212 0.79 -10.52 -19.71
C LYS A 212 1.58 -11.74 -19.24
N GLY A 213 1.06 -12.43 -18.26
CA GLY A 213 1.72 -13.58 -17.63
C GLY A 213 2.85 -13.18 -16.70
N GLY A 214 2.72 -11.99 -16.08
CA GLY A 214 3.71 -11.41 -15.19
C GLY A 214 4.05 -12.30 -14.00
N GLN A 215 5.31 -12.26 -13.59
CA GLN A 215 5.83 -13.00 -12.45
C GLN A 215 6.00 -12.06 -11.25
N PRO A 216 5.50 -12.44 -10.05
CA PRO A 216 5.62 -11.63 -8.86
C PRO A 216 7.02 -11.75 -8.24
N VAL A 217 7.53 -10.64 -7.75
CA VAL A 217 8.78 -10.53 -6.98
C VAL A 217 8.52 -9.70 -5.75
N LEU A 218 9.03 -10.12 -4.59
CA LEU A 218 9.00 -9.33 -3.36
C LEU A 218 10.35 -8.67 -3.11
N VAL A 219 10.32 -7.37 -2.81
CA VAL A 219 11.51 -6.56 -2.57
C VAL A 219 11.46 -6.02 -1.14
N PRO A 220 12.20 -6.62 -0.18
CA PRO A 220 12.22 -6.16 1.20
C PRO A 220 12.99 -4.85 1.32
N MET A 221 12.51 -3.92 2.14
CA MET A 221 13.24 -2.73 2.53
C MET A 221 14.09 -3.05 3.76
N VAL A 222 15.36 -3.38 3.55
CA VAL A 222 16.29 -3.75 4.63
C VAL A 222 16.83 -2.50 5.32
N LEU A 223 16.69 -2.44 6.63
CA LEU A 223 17.20 -1.33 7.43
C LEU A 223 18.57 -1.68 8.06
N ASN A 224 19.46 -0.70 8.09
CA ASN A 224 20.70 -0.78 8.83
C ASN A 224 20.47 -0.57 10.35
N LYS A 225 21.54 -0.70 11.17
CA LYS A 225 21.47 -0.54 12.64
C LYS A 225 20.96 0.84 13.12
N ARG A 226 20.92 1.85 12.24
CA ARG A 226 20.39 3.19 12.54
C ARG A 226 18.94 3.39 12.09
N GLY A 227 18.28 2.29 11.69
CA GLY A 227 16.90 2.34 11.15
C GLY A 227 16.79 3.12 9.84
N ARG A 228 17.86 3.18 9.04
CA ARG A 228 17.86 3.76 7.70
C ARG A 228 17.91 2.66 6.66
N TRP A 229 17.29 2.87 5.53
CA TRP A 229 17.36 1.95 4.40
C TRP A 229 18.82 1.68 4.00
N ASP A 230 19.17 0.41 3.91
CA ASP A 230 20.52 -0.03 3.50
C ASP A 230 20.58 -0.22 1.98
N LYS A 231 20.97 0.84 1.28
CA LYS A 231 21.05 0.88 -0.19
C LYS A 231 21.95 -0.23 -0.77
N ARG A 232 22.94 -0.73 0.00
CA ARG A 232 23.91 -1.76 -0.46
C ARG A 232 23.23 -3.11 -0.75
N VAL A 233 22.10 -3.40 -0.10
CA VAL A 233 21.35 -4.66 -0.30
C VAL A 233 20.72 -4.72 -1.70
N HIS A 234 20.50 -3.59 -2.33
CA HIS A 234 19.86 -3.49 -3.65
C HIS A 234 20.82 -3.08 -4.77
N GLY A 235 22.15 -3.20 -4.55
CA GLY A 235 23.16 -3.04 -5.60
C GLY A 235 23.41 -1.61 -6.06
N GLN A 236 23.11 -0.60 -5.22
CA GLN A 236 23.42 0.82 -5.46
C GLN A 236 24.59 1.31 -4.59
#